data_0ee1afd3fe6a319011d7dfa81cee9d83
#
_entry.id   0ee1afd3fe6a319011d7dfa81cee9d83
#
_cell.length_a   1.000
_cell.length_b   1.000
_cell.length_c   1.000
_cell.angle_alpha   90.00
_cell.angle_beta   90.00
_cell.angle_gamma   90.00
#
_symmetry.space_group_name_H-M   'P 1'
#
loop_
_entity.id
_entity.type
_entity.pdbx_description
1 polymer ?
#
loop_
_entity_poly.entity_id
_entity_poly.type
_entity_poly.pdbx_seq_one_letter_code
_entity_poly.pdbx_strand_id
1 'polypeptide(L)'
;NLVSRPIEKEINTISGLKKLTSTNIQDFSIIVAEFELSVEGEKAVLEVKDAIDRAKIDLPNDLPADPSVMEMDFSEFPVMNVNVSGEYPQNKLKEYAEYLQDEIENLSAVSSVDITGLSEEEVEVSIDRVKMEALQISLFDVENAIRNENVTMSGGDIKSIEGSDITRRNIRIDGEFKDWRDIENIIIKNEFQNIVYLRDIGTVSFGQKEATSFARLNSNPVVTLDIKKKSGGNLIEAAASIQTIVKKAKAGIFPKDLDVVITNDQSKMTKNMITNLENSIIMGVLLVVGVLVFFLGVRNSLFVGIA
;
A
#
# COMPACT_ATOMS: atom_id res chain seq x y z
N ASN A 1 -3.56 31.54 -10.53
CA ASN A 1 -3.10 31.96 -11.86
C ASN A 1 -1.59 32.31 -11.95
N LEU A 2 -0.96 32.80 -10.87
CA LEU A 2 0.46 33.13 -10.86
C LEU A 2 1.36 31.89 -10.70
N VAL A 3 0.84 30.82 -10.10
CA VAL A 3 1.57 29.58 -9.87
C VAL A 3 1.19 28.52 -10.92
N SER A 4 -0.10 28.30 -11.14
CA SER A 4 -0.56 27.20 -12.00
C SER A 4 -0.20 27.40 -13.47
N ARG A 5 -0.35 28.62 -14.01
CA ARG A 5 -0.09 28.88 -15.45
C ARG A 5 1.35 28.63 -15.90
N PRO A 6 2.40 29.08 -15.18
CA PRO A 6 3.77 28.72 -15.55
C PRO A 6 4.00 27.21 -15.55
N ILE A 7 3.49 26.51 -14.54
CA ILE A 7 3.63 25.04 -14.41
C ILE A 7 2.87 24.34 -15.55
N GLU A 8 1.62 24.71 -15.78
CA GLU A 8 0.81 24.16 -16.88
C GLU A 8 1.48 24.33 -18.24
N LYS A 9 2.08 25.50 -18.48
CA LYS A 9 2.80 25.80 -19.73
C LYS A 9 3.96 24.84 -19.94
N GLU A 10 4.77 24.61 -18.93
CA GLU A 10 5.92 23.70 -19.03
C GLU A 10 5.47 22.22 -19.13
N ILE A 11 4.48 21.79 -18.35
CA ILE A 11 3.96 20.41 -18.41
C ILE A 11 3.33 20.11 -19.78
N ASN A 12 2.67 21.07 -20.42
CA ASN A 12 2.10 20.89 -21.76
C ASN A 12 3.14 20.63 -22.86
N THR A 13 4.43 20.84 -22.60
CA THR A 13 5.50 20.52 -23.54
C THR A 13 5.95 19.07 -23.51
N ILE A 14 5.48 18.29 -22.53
CA ILE A 14 5.91 16.90 -22.32
C ILE A 14 5.26 15.99 -23.37
N SER A 15 6.08 15.13 -23.99
CA SER A 15 5.61 14.15 -24.96
C SER A 15 4.80 13.03 -24.30
N GLY A 16 3.73 12.58 -24.96
CA GLY A 16 2.86 11.54 -24.44
C GLY A 16 1.86 12.01 -23.38
N LEU A 17 1.79 13.33 -23.14
CA LEU A 17 0.74 13.91 -22.32
C LEU A 17 -0.62 13.77 -23.03
N LYS A 18 -1.55 13.05 -22.41
CA LYS A 18 -2.90 12.81 -22.91
C LYS A 18 -3.87 13.92 -22.50
N LYS A 19 -3.79 14.34 -21.25
CA LYS A 19 -4.68 15.35 -20.68
C LYS A 19 -4.02 16.07 -19.52
N LEU A 20 -4.25 17.36 -19.42
CA LEU A 20 -3.86 18.20 -18.30
C LEU A 20 -5.12 18.84 -17.69
N THR A 21 -5.31 18.67 -16.38
CA THR A 21 -6.41 19.27 -15.64
C THR A 21 -5.86 20.04 -14.46
N SER A 22 -6.24 21.30 -14.31
CA SER A 22 -5.83 22.15 -13.20
C SER A 22 -7.05 22.59 -12.40
N THR A 23 -6.99 22.39 -11.10
CA THR A 23 -8.00 22.85 -10.14
C THR A 23 -7.34 23.79 -9.16
N ASN A 24 -7.81 25.03 -9.16
CA ASN A 24 -7.24 26.10 -8.35
C ASN A 24 -8.30 26.60 -7.36
N ILE A 25 -7.99 26.54 -6.09
CA ILE A 25 -8.75 27.14 -5.00
C ILE A 25 -7.86 28.14 -4.26
N GLN A 26 -8.40 28.87 -3.29
CA GLN A 26 -7.59 29.79 -2.50
C GLN A 26 -6.49 29.01 -1.77
N ASP A 27 -5.25 29.47 -1.90
CA ASP A 27 -4.03 28.92 -1.27
C ASP A 27 -3.67 27.48 -1.66
N PHE A 28 -4.37 26.88 -2.62
CA PHE A 28 -4.09 25.50 -3.05
C PHE A 28 -4.36 25.30 -4.55
N SER A 29 -3.44 24.61 -5.22
CA SER A 29 -3.54 24.23 -6.64
C SER A 29 -3.18 22.77 -6.84
N ILE A 30 -4.04 22.03 -7.53
CA ILE A 30 -3.78 20.67 -8.00
C ILE A 30 -3.73 20.68 -9.52
N ILE A 31 -2.65 20.17 -10.08
CA ILE A 31 -2.48 19.95 -11.51
C ILE A 31 -2.33 18.45 -11.74
N VAL A 32 -3.28 17.85 -12.46
CA VAL A 32 -3.30 16.43 -12.80
C VAL A 32 -2.88 16.27 -14.25
N ALA A 33 -1.74 15.61 -14.48
CA ALA A 33 -1.25 15.28 -15.81
C ALA A 33 -1.50 13.78 -16.08
N GLU A 34 -2.33 13.48 -17.07
CA GLU A 34 -2.61 12.12 -17.55
C GLU A 34 -1.73 11.83 -18.75
N PHE A 35 -0.99 10.72 -18.72
CA PHE A 35 -0.14 10.26 -19.80
C PHE A 35 -0.77 9.09 -20.58
N GLU A 36 -0.32 8.87 -21.80
CA GLU A 36 -0.68 7.68 -22.56
C GLU A 36 -0.10 6.41 -21.90
N LEU A 37 -0.80 5.27 -22.05
CA LEU A 37 -0.38 3.98 -21.49
C LEU A 37 0.99 3.49 -22.00
N SER A 38 1.47 4.06 -23.09
CA SER A 38 2.78 3.77 -23.69
C SER A 38 3.94 4.45 -22.94
N VAL A 39 3.64 5.42 -22.06
CA VAL A 39 4.64 6.16 -21.29
C VAL A 39 4.87 5.46 -19.96
N GLU A 40 6.13 5.19 -19.64
CA GLU A 40 6.53 4.60 -18.37
C GLU A 40 6.34 5.60 -17.23
N GLY A 41 5.70 5.18 -16.11
CA GLY A 41 5.32 6.05 -14.99
C GLY A 41 6.50 6.81 -14.40
N GLU A 42 7.61 6.11 -14.10
CA GLU A 42 8.82 6.73 -13.54
C GLU A 42 9.39 7.83 -14.45
N LYS A 43 9.37 7.58 -15.78
CA LYS A 43 9.81 8.56 -16.76
C LYS A 43 8.89 9.77 -16.80
N ALA A 44 7.57 9.55 -16.76
CA ALA A 44 6.60 10.64 -16.71
C ALA A 44 6.78 11.53 -15.46
N VAL A 45 7.01 10.92 -14.30
CA VAL A 45 7.29 11.64 -13.04
C VAL A 45 8.55 12.49 -13.15
N LEU A 46 9.62 11.93 -13.74
CA LEU A 46 10.87 12.67 -13.93
C LEU A 46 10.68 13.86 -14.88
N GLU A 47 10.01 13.67 -16.02
CA GLU A 47 9.75 14.74 -16.98
C GLU A 47 8.85 15.84 -16.39
N VAL A 48 7.88 15.49 -15.54
CA VAL A 48 7.05 16.48 -14.79
C VAL A 48 7.87 17.23 -13.76
N LYS A 49 8.78 16.56 -13.01
CA LYS A 49 9.71 17.24 -12.09
C LYS A 49 10.60 18.24 -12.81
N ASP A 50 11.18 17.84 -13.94
CA ASP A 50 12.01 18.71 -14.77
C ASP A 50 11.21 19.90 -15.32
N ALA A 51 9.96 19.71 -15.72
CA ALA A 51 9.08 20.77 -16.17
C ALA A 51 8.76 21.79 -15.04
N ILE A 52 8.51 21.27 -13.82
CA ILE A 52 8.29 22.13 -12.65
C ILE A 52 9.55 22.92 -12.30
N ASP A 53 10.73 22.29 -12.35
CA ASP A 53 12.00 22.99 -12.08
C ASP A 53 12.27 24.09 -13.11
N ARG A 54 11.90 23.92 -14.37
CA ARG A 54 11.95 24.99 -15.36
C ARG A 54 10.95 26.11 -15.05
N ALA A 55 9.72 25.73 -14.62
CA ALA A 55 8.69 26.70 -14.27
C ALA A 55 9.00 27.53 -13.02
N LYS A 56 9.88 27.02 -12.11
CA LYS A 56 10.26 27.73 -10.86
C LYS A 56 10.79 29.14 -11.11
N ILE A 57 11.42 29.38 -12.24
CA ILE A 57 11.97 30.71 -12.59
C ILE A 57 10.85 31.77 -12.71
N ASP A 58 9.67 31.34 -13.16
CA ASP A 58 8.51 32.20 -13.37
C ASP A 58 7.51 32.20 -12.18
N LEU A 59 7.85 31.48 -11.09
CA LEU A 59 7.00 31.43 -9.89
C LEU A 59 7.34 32.57 -8.91
N PRO A 60 6.36 33.02 -8.09
CA PRO A 60 6.63 33.95 -6.99
C PRO A 60 7.63 33.38 -5.98
N ASN A 61 8.53 34.24 -5.47
CA ASN A 61 9.56 33.83 -4.51
C ASN A 61 9.05 33.64 -3.07
N ASP A 62 7.81 34.00 -2.81
CA ASP A 62 7.17 34.01 -1.49
C ASP A 62 6.15 32.86 -1.32
N LEU A 63 6.31 31.77 -2.06
CA LEU A 63 5.49 30.58 -1.92
C LEU A 63 5.70 29.93 -0.54
N PRO A 64 4.62 29.54 0.18
CA PRO A 64 4.70 28.86 1.48
C PRO A 64 5.41 27.50 1.41
N ALA A 65 5.32 26.84 0.26
CA ALA A 65 5.96 25.55 -0.02
C ALA A 65 6.26 25.42 -1.52
N ASP A 66 7.31 24.67 -1.82
CA ASP A 66 7.65 24.30 -3.20
C ASP A 66 6.61 23.38 -3.80
N PRO A 67 6.34 23.47 -5.13
CA PRO A 67 5.51 22.48 -5.82
C PRO A 67 6.06 21.06 -5.66
N SER A 68 5.21 20.12 -5.31
CA SER A 68 5.57 18.71 -5.16
C SER A 68 4.92 17.87 -6.25
N VAL A 69 5.60 16.81 -6.70
CA VAL A 69 5.09 15.84 -7.66
C VAL A 69 4.81 14.53 -6.95
N MET A 70 3.59 14.04 -7.10
CA MET A 70 3.15 12.76 -6.59
C MET A 70 2.68 11.89 -7.76
N GLU A 71 3.19 10.69 -7.86
CA GLU A 71 2.66 9.69 -8.78
C GLU A 71 1.35 9.13 -8.22
N MET A 72 0.35 9.00 -9.09
CA MET A 72 -0.91 8.36 -8.76
C MET A 72 -0.99 7.05 -9.56
N ASP A 73 -0.47 5.99 -8.98
CA ASP A 73 -0.55 4.66 -9.58
C ASP A 73 -1.89 4.00 -9.22
N PHE A 74 -2.74 3.82 -10.22
CA PHE A 74 -4.03 3.14 -10.06
C PHE A 74 -3.89 1.65 -9.74
N SER A 75 -2.72 1.03 -9.96
CA SER A 75 -2.47 -0.35 -9.56
C SER A 75 -2.38 -0.51 -8.06
N GLU A 76 -2.06 0.56 -7.33
CA GLU A 76 -2.03 0.61 -5.87
C GLU A 76 -3.43 0.69 -5.21
N PHE A 77 -4.48 0.95 -5.99
CA PHE A 77 -5.84 0.93 -5.46
C PHE A 77 -6.37 -0.50 -5.33
N PRO A 78 -7.02 -0.84 -4.21
CA PRO A 78 -7.57 -2.16 -4.04
C PRO A 78 -8.70 -2.43 -5.05
N VAL A 79 -8.63 -3.58 -5.69
CA VAL A 79 -9.63 -4.05 -6.65
C VAL A 79 -10.74 -4.87 -6.00
N MET A 80 -10.49 -5.32 -4.77
CA MET A 80 -11.41 -6.10 -3.95
C MET A 80 -11.03 -5.96 -2.49
N ASN A 81 -12.04 -5.91 -1.61
CA ASN A 81 -11.85 -5.92 -0.17
C ASN A 81 -12.49 -7.20 0.41
N VAL A 82 -11.76 -7.89 1.29
CA VAL A 82 -12.29 -8.99 2.08
C VAL A 82 -12.36 -8.56 3.53
N ASN A 83 -13.56 -8.50 4.08
CA ASN A 83 -13.81 -8.04 5.44
C ASN A 83 -14.03 -9.24 6.35
N VAL A 84 -13.24 -9.33 7.40
CA VAL A 84 -13.34 -10.35 8.45
C VAL A 84 -13.89 -9.70 9.69
N SER A 85 -15.08 -10.09 10.14
CA SER A 85 -15.76 -9.48 11.29
C SER A 85 -16.42 -10.52 12.19
N GLY A 86 -16.58 -10.16 13.46
CA GLY A 86 -17.21 -11.02 14.47
C GLY A 86 -16.99 -10.49 15.86
N GLU A 87 -17.62 -11.13 16.86
CA GLU A 87 -17.43 -10.84 18.29
C GLU A 87 -16.13 -11.49 18.81
N TYR A 88 -15.01 -11.18 18.17
CA TYR A 88 -13.67 -11.67 18.51
C TYR A 88 -12.75 -10.53 18.90
N PRO A 89 -11.78 -10.78 19.79
CA PRO A 89 -10.73 -9.81 20.06
C PRO A 89 -9.88 -9.58 18.78
N GLN A 90 -9.33 -8.39 18.66
CA GLN A 90 -8.60 -7.99 17.44
C GLN A 90 -7.46 -8.93 17.04
N ASN A 91 -6.74 -9.49 18.02
CA ASN A 91 -5.66 -10.45 17.75
C ASN A 91 -6.16 -11.73 17.05
N LYS A 92 -7.39 -12.18 17.37
CA LYS A 92 -7.98 -13.33 16.69
C LYS A 92 -8.47 -12.98 15.29
N LEU A 93 -9.06 -11.80 15.10
CA LEU A 93 -9.42 -11.32 13.77
C LEU A 93 -8.18 -11.15 12.88
N LYS A 94 -7.06 -10.71 13.48
CA LYS A 94 -5.75 -10.61 12.82
C LYS A 94 -5.27 -11.97 12.31
N GLU A 95 -5.26 -13.00 13.18
CA GLU A 95 -4.86 -14.36 12.79
C GLU A 95 -5.67 -14.89 11.58
N TYR A 96 -6.99 -14.66 11.57
CA TYR A 96 -7.83 -15.06 10.44
C TYR A 96 -7.57 -14.24 9.18
N ALA A 97 -7.29 -12.95 9.33
CA ALA A 97 -6.93 -12.09 8.21
C ALA A 97 -5.57 -12.47 7.62
N GLU A 98 -4.55 -12.70 8.45
CA GLU A 98 -3.22 -13.13 8.02
C GLU A 98 -3.29 -14.47 7.27
N TYR A 99 -4.10 -15.42 7.73
CA TYR A 99 -4.31 -16.66 7.00
C TYR A 99 -4.86 -16.42 5.58
N LEU A 100 -5.85 -15.52 5.44
CA LEU A 100 -6.39 -15.18 4.13
C LEU A 100 -5.39 -14.39 3.28
N GLN A 101 -4.61 -13.51 3.90
CA GLN A 101 -3.55 -12.77 3.22
C GLN A 101 -2.55 -13.72 2.57
N ASP A 102 -2.01 -14.66 3.34
CA ASP A 102 -1.04 -15.64 2.84
C ASP A 102 -1.58 -16.45 1.66
N GLU A 103 -2.83 -16.93 1.77
CA GLU A 103 -3.47 -17.71 0.70
C GLU A 103 -3.76 -16.87 -0.56
N ILE A 104 -4.12 -15.60 -0.40
CA ILE A 104 -4.47 -14.72 -1.50
C ILE A 104 -3.21 -14.17 -2.19
N GLU A 105 -2.15 -13.85 -1.46
CA GLU A 105 -0.88 -13.38 -2.01
C GLU A 105 -0.16 -14.42 -2.88
N ASN A 106 -0.43 -15.72 -2.63
CA ASN A 106 0.07 -16.80 -3.48
C ASN A 106 -0.55 -16.81 -4.90
N LEU A 107 -1.59 -16.03 -5.15
CA LEU A 107 -2.18 -15.93 -6.49
C LEU A 107 -1.30 -15.08 -7.41
N SER A 108 -0.99 -15.58 -8.59
CA SER A 108 -0.10 -14.92 -9.57
C SER A 108 -0.59 -13.54 -10.03
N ALA A 109 -1.91 -13.31 -9.98
CA ALA A 109 -2.55 -12.06 -10.41
C ALA A 109 -2.62 -10.99 -9.29
N VAL A 110 -2.29 -11.35 -8.04
CA VAL A 110 -2.29 -10.45 -6.88
C VAL A 110 -0.91 -9.83 -6.72
N SER A 111 -0.85 -8.52 -6.46
CA SER A 111 0.38 -7.77 -6.18
C SER A 111 0.72 -7.81 -4.71
N SER A 112 -0.22 -7.38 -3.89
CA SER A 112 -0.13 -7.38 -2.42
C SER A 112 -1.52 -7.41 -1.81
N VAL A 113 -1.56 -7.75 -0.53
CA VAL A 113 -2.77 -7.68 0.29
C VAL A 113 -2.43 -6.91 1.56
N ASP A 114 -3.02 -5.74 1.73
CA ASP A 114 -2.80 -4.92 2.90
C ASP A 114 -3.90 -5.17 3.92
N ILE A 115 -3.52 -5.41 5.18
CA ILE A 115 -4.48 -5.57 6.27
C ILE A 115 -4.71 -4.21 6.93
N THR A 116 -5.97 -3.79 7.02
CA THR A 116 -6.41 -2.54 7.64
C THR A 116 -7.46 -2.78 8.73
N GLY A 117 -7.65 -1.83 9.63
CA GLY A 117 -8.62 -1.95 10.73
C GLY A 117 -8.08 -2.66 11.98
N LEU A 118 -6.78 -2.91 12.05
CA LEU A 118 -6.07 -3.37 13.25
C LEU A 118 -5.48 -2.18 14.01
N SER A 119 -5.48 -2.27 15.33
CA SER A 119 -4.65 -1.37 16.13
C SER A 119 -3.19 -1.80 16.03
N GLU A 120 -2.30 -0.83 15.79
CA GLU A 120 -0.87 -1.08 15.81
C GLU A 120 -0.43 -1.46 17.24
N GLU A 121 0.44 -2.44 17.34
CA GLU A 121 1.11 -2.76 18.59
C GLU A 121 2.25 -1.77 18.80
N GLU A 122 2.39 -1.25 20.02
CA GLU A 122 3.48 -0.35 20.36
C GLU A 122 4.11 -0.70 21.70
N VAL A 123 5.38 -0.35 21.84
CA VAL A 123 6.07 -0.35 23.12
C VAL A 123 6.07 1.08 23.66
N GLU A 124 5.35 1.29 24.75
CA GLU A 124 5.30 2.56 25.43
C GLU A 124 6.40 2.63 26.50
N VAL A 125 7.22 3.66 26.43
CA VAL A 125 8.25 3.97 27.42
C VAL A 125 7.83 5.21 28.21
N SER A 126 7.29 4.98 29.40
CA SER A 126 6.89 6.05 30.32
C SER A 126 8.04 6.42 31.25
N ILE A 127 8.49 7.68 31.16
CA ILE A 127 9.69 8.15 31.86
C ILE A 127 9.32 9.09 33.00
N ASP A 128 9.95 8.87 34.18
CA ASP A 128 9.80 9.72 35.35
C ASP A 128 10.74 10.94 35.26
N ARG A 129 10.16 12.10 35.04
CA ARG A 129 10.90 13.36 34.89
C ARG A 129 11.74 13.69 36.12
N VAL A 130 11.25 13.39 37.34
CA VAL A 130 11.97 13.69 38.59
C VAL A 130 13.25 12.85 38.67
N LYS A 131 13.17 11.59 38.31
CA LYS A 131 14.33 10.70 38.24
C LYS A 131 15.33 11.12 37.17
N MET A 132 14.84 11.54 35.97
CA MET A 132 15.70 12.06 34.93
C MET A 132 16.50 13.29 35.40
N GLU A 133 15.84 14.26 36.01
CA GLU A 133 16.46 15.47 36.53
C GLU A 133 17.49 15.14 37.62
N ALA A 134 17.18 14.22 38.54
CA ALA A 134 18.08 13.81 39.62
C ALA A 134 19.36 13.14 39.10
N LEU A 135 19.26 12.40 37.96
CA LEU A 135 20.36 11.67 37.34
C LEU A 135 21.03 12.46 36.20
N GLN A 136 20.56 13.69 35.94
CA GLN A 136 21.04 14.56 34.87
C GLN A 136 20.99 13.85 33.49
N ILE A 137 19.85 13.23 33.20
CA ILE A 137 19.58 12.56 31.93
C ILE A 137 18.57 13.38 31.14
N SER A 138 18.83 13.61 29.86
CA SER A 138 17.91 14.28 28.96
C SER A 138 17.05 13.26 28.21
N LEU A 139 15.91 13.70 27.67
CA LEU A 139 15.08 12.86 26.81
C LEU A 139 15.86 12.43 25.55
N PHE A 140 16.74 13.27 25.05
CA PHE A 140 17.60 13.00 23.92
C PHE A 140 18.59 11.85 24.19
N ASP A 141 19.11 11.74 25.42
CA ASP A 141 19.99 10.63 25.82
C ASP A 141 19.22 9.30 25.77
N VAL A 142 17.96 9.30 26.23
CA VAL A 142 17.09 8.10 26.17
C VAL A 142 16.78 7.73 24.73
N GLU A 143 16.39 8.68 23.90
CA GLU A 143 16.09 8.45 22.48
C GLU A 143 17.32 7.88 21.75
N ASN A 144 18.48 8.45 21.97
CA ASN A 144 19.72 7.97 21.34
C ASN A 144 20.11 6.58 21.83
N ALA A 145 19.95 6.28 23.12
CA ALA A 145 20.25 4.97 23.66
C ALA A 145 19.37 3.89 23.02
N ILE A 146 18.05 4.11 22.96
CA ILE A 146 17.12 3.18 22.32
C ILE A 146 17.44 3.02 20.83
N ARG A 147 17.71 4.12 20.12
CA ARG A 147 18.04 4.11 18.69
C ARG A 147 19.34 3.35 18.39
N ASN A 148 20.35 3.51 19.23
CA ASN A 148 21.67 2.89 19.02
C ASN A 148 21.68 1.40 19.34
N GLU A 149 20.86 0.96 20.29
CA GLU A 149 20.75 -0.46 20.64
C GLU A 149 19.87 -1.26 19.66
N ASN A 150 18.89 -0.60 19.03
CA ASN A 150 17.97 -1.23 18.06
C ASN A 150 18.52 -1.14 16.63
N VAL A 151 19.74 -1.63 16.40
CA VAL A 151 20.37 -1.55 15.06
C VAL A 151 21.00 -2.89 14.70
N THR A 152 20.64 -3.39 13.54
CA THR A 152 21.33 -4.53 12.90
C THR A 152 22.48 -4.01 12.04
N MET A 153 23.69 -4.45 12.35
CA MET A 153 24.90 -4.07 11.63
C MET A 153 25.52 -5.26 10.92
N SER A 154 26.00 -5.03 9.68
CA SER A 154 26.89 -5.99 9.04
C SER A 154 28.31 -5.80 9.58
N GLY A 155 28.84 -6.81 10.27
CA GLY A 155 30.21 -6.82 10.82
C GLY A 155 31.29 -7.09 9.76
N GLY A 156 30.92 -7.14 8.47
CA GLY A 156 31.84 -7.46 7.37
C GLY A 156 32.11 -8.95 7.22
N ASP A 157 33.08 -9.29 6.36
CA ASP A 157 33.45 -10.65 6.04
C ASP A 157 34.77 -11.05 6.74
N ILE A 158 34.74 -12.15 7.48
CA ILE A 158 36.00 -12.80 7.96
C ILE A 158 36.44 -13.81 6.90
N LYS A 159 37.70 -13.71 6.49
CA LYS A 159 38.36 -14.70 5.66
C LYS A 159 39.14 -15.64 6.59
N SER A 160 38.74 -16.90 6.68
CA SER A 160 39.50 -17.96 7.31
C SER A 160 40.26 -18.72 6.22
N ILE A 161 41.56 -18.89 6.40
CA ILE A 161 42.42 -19.67 5.50
C ILE A 161 42.80 -20.94 6.23
N GLU A 162 42.24 -22.07 5.84
CA GLU A 162 42.64 -23.41 6.28
C GLU A 162 43.26 -24.16 5.10
N GLY A 163 44.59 -24.23 5.07
CA GLY A 163 45.33 -24.85 3.98
C GLY A 163 45.21 -24.05 2.67
N SER A 164 44.68 -24.69 1.62
CA SER A 164 44.42 -24.04 0.33
C SER A 164 42.99 -23.47 0.17
N ASP A 165 42.12 -23.72 1.16
CA ASP A 165 40.71 -23.28 1.09
C ASP A 165 40.52 -21.96 1.81
N ILE A 166 39.89 -21.00 1.09
CA ILE A 166 39.49 -19.68 1.60
C ILE A 166 37.98 -19.71 1.88
N THR A 167 37.63 -19.82 3.17
CA THR A 167 36.23 -19.71 3.59
C THR A 167 35.92 -18.28 3.98
N ARG A 168 34.89 -17.65 3.35
CA ARG A 168 34.35 -16.35 3.73
C ARG A 168 33.14 -16.56 4.62
N ARG A 169 33.13 -15.96 5.80
CA ARG A 169 31.98 -15.93 6.70
C ARG A 169 31.58 -14.50 6.90
N ASN A 170 30.32 -14.21 6.57
CA ASN A 170 29.71 -12.91 6.84
C ASN A 170 29.32 -12.84 8.31
N ILE A 171 29.75 -11.80 9.01
CA ILE A 171 29.35 -11.52 10.39
C ILE A 171 28.20 -10.52 10.35
N ARG A 172 27.09 -10.89 10.97
CA ARG A 172 25.95 -10.01 11.19
C ARG A 172 25.76 -9.87 12.70
N ILE A 173 25.70 -8.65 13.17
CA ILE A 173 25.30 -8.31 14.54
C ILE A 173 23.82 -7.97 14.47
N ASP A 174 23.00 -8.85 15.04
CA ASP A 174 21.56 -8.68 15.14
C ASP A 174 21.27 -7.96 16.47
N GLY A 175 21.02 -6.65 16.39
CA GLY A 175 20.72 -5.81 17.54
C GLY A 175 19.23 -5.44 17.65
N GLU A 176 18.36 -5.97 16.78
CA GLU A 176 16.92 -5.75 16.90
C GLU A 176 16.36 -6.39 18.18
N PHE A 177 15.55 -5.64 18.92
CA PHE A 177 14.88 -6.17 20.10
C PHE A 177 13.86 -7.24 19.70
N LYS A 178 14.00 -8.43 20.27
CA LYS A 178 13.06 -9.56 20.06
C LYS A 178 11.99 -9.63 21.15
N ASP A 179 12.30 -9.10 22.32
CA ASP A 179 11.38 -8.98 23.44
C ASP A 179 11.39 -7.53 23.93
N TRP A 180 10.21 -6.94 24.09
CA TRP A 180 10.06 -5.58 24.60
C TRP A 180 10.68 -5.39 26.01
N ARG A 181 10.82 -6.49 26.78
CA ARG A 181 11.47 -6.48 28.10
C ARG A 181 12.98 -6.21 28.03
N ASP A 182 13.61 -6.47 26.87
CA ASP A 182 15.02 -6.18 26.69
C ASP A 182 15.28 -4.66 26.71
N ILE A 183 14.27 -3.87 26.35
CA ILE A 183 14.32 -2.41 26.35
C ILE A 183 14.50 -1.84 27.76
N GLU A 184 13.96 -2.50 28.79
CA GLU A 184 14.15 -2.09 30.19
C GLU A 184 15.61 -2.10 30.61
N ASN A 185 16.43 -2.96 30.01
CA ASN A 185 17.83 -3.16 30.35
C ASN A 185 18.80 -2.31 29.50
N ILE A 186 18.29 -1.42 28.66
CA ILE A 186 19.14 -0.50 27.90
C ILE A 186 19.89 0.42 28.87
N ILE A 187 21.19 0.57 28.61
CA ILE A 187 22.04 1.49 29.35
C ILE A 187 21.87 2.90 28.78
N ILE A 188 21.28 3.79 29.59
CA ILE A 188 21.08 5.19 29.18
C ILE A 188 22.34 6.04 29.46
N LYS A 189 22.98 5.79 30.60
CA LYS A 189 24.15 6.53 31.02
C LYS A 189 25.16 5.62 31.72
N ASN A 190 26.43 5.79 31.37
CA ASN A 190 27.55 5.08 32.03
C ASN A 190 28.66 6.09 32.32
N GLU A 191 28.62 6.70 33.48
CA GLU A 191 29.63 7.66 33.92
C GLU A 191 30.19 7.26 35.29
N PHE A 192 31.49 7.30 35.45
CA PHE A 192 32.20 7.03 36.72
C PHE A 192 31.79 5.71 37.40
N GLN A 193 31.58 4.62 36.63
CA GLN A 193 31.13 3.31 37.10
C GLN A 193 29.66 3.28 37.59
N ASN A 194 28.93 4.36 37.49
CA ASN A 194 27.49 4.38 37.70
C ASN A 194 26.75 4.09 36.39
N ILE A 195 26.19 2.92 36.30
CA ILE A 195 25.37 2.51 35.15
C ILE A 195 23.91 2.81 35.48
N VAL A 196 23.23 3.58 34.62
CA VAL A 196 21.81 3.86 34.72
C VAL A 196 21.09 3.13 33.59
N TYR A 197 20.15 2.29 33.94
CA TYR A 197 19.30 1.57 33.00
C TYR A 197 17.99 2.31 32.78
N LEU A 198 17.31 2.01 31.68
CA LEU A 198 15.99 2.60 31.38
C LEU A 198 14.98 2.31 32.51
N ARG A 199 14.98 1.11 33.08
CA ARG A 199 14.12 0.71 34.21
C ARG A 199 14.32 1.56 35.49
N ASP A 200 15.47 2.21 35.63
CA ASP A 200 15.75 3.05 36.80
C ASP A 200 15.02 4.40 36.71
N ILE A 201 14.78 4.87 35.49
CA ILE A 201 14.16 6.18 35.20
C ILE A 201 12.74 6.07 34.64
N GLY A 202 12.27 4.90 34.25
CA GLY A 202 10.96 4.73 33.65
C GLY A 202 10.44 3.29 33.72
N THR A 203 9.31 3.08 33.09
CA THR A 203 8.66 1.78 32.90
C THR A 203 8.41 1.54 31.43
N VAL A 204 8.59 0.31 30.99
CA VAL A 204 8.29 -0.13 29.64
C VAL A 204 7.04 -0.98 29.67
N SER A 205 6.09 -0.70 28.81
CA SER A 205 4.87 -1.48 28.65
C SER A 205 4.62 -1.81 27.19
N PHE A 206 4.07 -2.99 26.96
CA PHE A 206 3.64 -3.41 25.64
C PHE A 206 2.11 -3.28 25.58
N GLY A 207 1.62 -2.59 24.57
CA GLY A 207 0.20 -2.33 24.42
C GLY A 207 -0.22 -2.11 22.98
N GLN A 208 -1.45 -1.69 22.84
CA GLN A 208 -1.98 -1.26 21.55
C GLN A 208 -1.96 0.27 21.52
N LYS A 209 -1.49 0.81 20.42
CA LYS A 209 -1.53 2.25 20.15
C LYS A 209 -2.96 2.75 20.22
N GLU A 210 -3.13 3.96 20.74
CA GLU A 210 -4.45 4.58 20.79
C GLU A 210 -5.09 4.64 19.40
N ALA A 211 -6.29 4.06 19.28
CA ALA A 211 -6.99 3.97 18.02
C ALA A 211 -7.44 5.36 17.55
N THR A 212 -6.93 5.79 16.40
CA THR A 212 -7.33 7.06 15.76
C THR A 212 -8.58 6.92 14.89
N SER A 213 -8.92 5.69 14.50
CA SER A 213 -10.10 5.39 13.67
C SER A 213 -10.67 4.02 14.04
N PHE A 214 -11.95 3.82 13.75
CA PHE A 214 -12.65 2.58 14.02
C PHE A 214 -13.36 2.10 12.75
N ALA A 215 -13.11 0.84 12.35
CA ALA A 215 -13.85 0.16 11.31
C ALA A 215 -14.85 -0.84 11.92
N ARG A 216 -16.08 -0.83 11.42
CA ARG A 216 -17.13 -1.76 11.87
C ARG A 216 -17.95 -2.23 10.68
N LEU A 217 -18.28 -3.51 10.69
CA LEU A 217 -19.23 -4.12 9.76
C LEU A 217 -20.39 -4.72 10.56
N ASN A 218 -21.62 -4.30 10.28
CA ASN A 218 -22.82 -4.73 11.03
C ASN A 218 -22.69 -4.54 12.56
N SER A 219 -22.06 -3.44 12.98
CA SER A 219 -21.75 -3.07 14.39
C SER A 219 -20.61 -3.87 15.05
N ASN A 220 -20.09 -4.92 14.44
CA ASN A 220 -18.96 -5.68 14.93
C ASN A 220 -17.61 -5.09 14.45
N PRO A 221 -16.54 -5.23 15.24
CA PRO A 221 -15.19 -4.91 14.78
C PRO A 221 -14.88 -5.65 13.47
N VAL A 222 -14.20 -4.98 12.55
CA VAL A 222 -13.82 -5.56 11.25
C VAL A 222 -12.36 -5.33 10.97
N VAL A 223 -11.74 -6.36 10.41
CA VAL A 223 -10.42 -6.32 9.80
C VAL A 223 -10.62 -6.49 8.30
N THR A 224 -10.06 -5.58 7.50
CA THR A 224 -10.24 -5.56 6.05
C THR A 224 -8.92 -5.90 5.37
N LEU A 225 -8.99 -6.82 4.42
CA LEU A 225 -7.89 -7.11 3.50
C LEU A 225 -8.14 -6.33 2.20
N ASP A 226 -7.27 -5.42 1.91
CA ASP A 226 -7.28 -4.58 0.72
C ASP A 226 -6.41 -5.23 -0.35
N ILE A 227 -7.04 -5.83 -1.36
CA ILE A 227 -6.36 -6.67 -2.35
C ILE A 227 -6.03 -5.83 -3.59
N LYS A 228 -4.74 -5.74 -3.89
CA LYS A 228 -4.20 -5.06 -5.06
C LYS A 228 -3.84 -6.06 -6.16
N LYS A 229 -4.11 -5.69 -7.39
CA LYS A 229 -3.86 -6.53 -8.57
C LYS A 229 -2.55 -6.14 -9.26
N LYS A 230 -1.77 -7.13 -9.71
CA LYS A 230 -0.62 -6.87 -10.59
C LYS A 230 -1.07 -6.22 -11.90
N SER A 231 -0.27 -5.29 -12.39
CA SER A 231 -0.46 -4.74 -13.74
C SER A 231 -0.52 -5.88 -14.77
N GLY A 232 -1.48 -5.81 -15.70
CA GLY A 232 -1.70 -6.86 -16.70
C GLY A 232 -2.41 -8.13 -16.20
N GLY A 233 -2.61 -8.32 -14.89
CA GLY A 233 -3.29 -9.50 -14.35
C GLY A 233 -4.79 -9.56 -14.69
N ASN A 234 -5.36 -10.77 -14.82
CA ASN A 234 -6.78 -10.98 -15.09
C ASN A 234 -7.61 -10.80 -13.82
N LEU A 235 -8.34 -9.67 -13.73
CA LEU A 235 -9.17 -9.34 -12.58
C LEU A 235 -10.29 -10.35 -12.32
N ILE A 236 -10.93 -10.85 -13.37
CA ILE A 236 -12.08 -11.76 -13.24
C ILE A 236 -11.64 -13.11 -12.67
N GLU A 237 -10.51 -13.62 -13.16
CA GLU A 237 -9.93 -14.88 -12.70
C GLU A 237 -9.41 -14.75 -11.26
N ALA A 238 -8.70 -13.65 -10.95
CA ALA A 238 -8.26 -13.34 -9.59
C ALA A 238 -9.44 -13.32 -8.60
N ALA A 239 -10.51 -12.61 -8.94
CA ALA A 239 -11.71 -12.53 -8.11
C ALA A 239 -12.38 -13.90 -7.88
N ALA A 240 -12.47 -14.75 -8.91
CA ALA A 240 -13.01 -16.09 -8.79
C ALA A 240 -12.16 -16.98 -7.86
N SER A 241 -10.82 -16.85 -7.96
CA SER A 241 -9.87 -17.57 -7.10
C SER A 241 -9.99 -17.12 -5.65
N ILE A 242 -10.04 -15.81 -5.40
CA ILE A 242 -10.23 -15.23 -4.06
C ILE A 242 -11.55 -15.68 -3.44
N GLN A 243 -12.65 -15.64 -4.20
CA GLN A 243 -13.95 -16.14 -3.73
C GLN A 243 -13.89 -17.63 -3.35
N THR A 244 -13.11 -18.41 -4.08
CA THR A 244 -12.91 -19.84 -3.80
C THR A 244 -12.12 -20.05 -2.51
N ILE A 245 -11.05 -19.28 -2.28
CA ILE A 245 -10.25 -19.30 -1.04
C ILE A 245 -11.14 -18.95 0.16
N VAL A 246 -11.88 -17.83 0.07
CA VAL A 246 -12.79 -17.39 1.14
C VAL A 246 -13.84 -18.47 1.45
N LYS A 247 -14.44 -19.10 0.42
CA LYS A 247 -15.42 -20.20 0.61
C LYS A 247 -14.80 -21.40 1.31
N LYS A 248 -13.57 -21.80 0.93
CA LYS A 248 -12.86 -22.93 1.56
C LYS A 248 -12.54 -22.62 3.02
N ALA A 249 -12.05 -21.42 3.31
CA ALA A 249 -11.75 -20.99 4.67
C ALA A 249 -13.00 -21.01 5.57
N LYS A 250 -14.12 -20.47 5.08
CA LYS A 250 -15.43 -20.50 5.79
C LYS A 250 -15.95 -21.92 6.00
N ALA A 251 -15.71 -22.85 5.08
CA ALA A 251 -16.23 -24.21 5.17
C ALA A 251 -15.45 -25.13 6.12
N GLY A 252 -14.15 -24.87 6.34
CA GLY A 252 -13.30 -25.82 7.04
C GLY A 252 -12.40 -25.27 8.13
N ILE A 253 -12.04 -23.98 8.09
CA ILE A 253 -11.01 -23.42 8.97
C ILE A 253 -11.62 -22.43 9.96
N PHE A 254 -12.52 -21.58 9.50
CA PHE A 254 -13.08 -20.50 10.30
C PHE A 254 -14.27 -20.94 11.15
N PRO A 255 -14.46 -20.35 12.32
CA PRO A 255 -15.65 -20.53 13.13
C PRO A 255 -16.91 -20.12 12.33
N LYS A 256 -18.06 -20.75 12.65
CA LYS A 256 -19.32 -20.50 11.92
C LYS A 256 -19.90 -19.09 12.18
N ASP A 257 -19.54 -18.49 13.29
CA ASP A 257 -19.94 -17.16 13.74
C ASP A 257 -19.01 -16.04 13.25
N LEU A 258 -17.89 -16.41 12.59
CA LEU A 258 -17.03 -15.45 11.91
C LEU A 258 -17.67 -15.05 10.57
N ASP A 259 -17.94 -13.77 10.42
CA ASP A 259 -18.48 -13.24 9.17
C ASP A 259 -17.33 -12.78 8.25
N VAL A 260 -17.29 -13.31 7.04
CA VAL A 260 -16.34 -12.92 6.00
C VAL A 260 -17.13 -12.48 4.78
N VAL A 261 -17.02 -11.18 4.46
CA VAL A 261 -17.79 -10.52 3.40
C VAL A 261 -16.87 -9.88 2.40
N ILE A 262 -17.10 -10.12 1.11
CA ILE A 262 -16.38 -9.48 0.01
C ILE A 262 -17.13 -8.20 -0.38
N THR A 263 -16.41 -7.08 -0.38
CA THR A 263 -16.91 -5.78 -0.82
C THR A 263 -15.99 -5.20 -1.89
N ASN A 264 -16.40 -4.10 -2.53
CA ASN A 264 -15.62 -3.41 -3.58
C ASN A 264 -15.12 -4.35 -4.70
N ASP A 265 -15.92 -5.36 -5.06
CA ASP A 265 -15.55 -6.34 -6.10
C ASP A 265 -15.68 -5.71 -7.49
N GLN A 266 -14.58 -5.14 -7.98
CA GLN A 266 -14.52 -4.51 -9.31
C GLN A 266 -14.65 -5.51 -10.46
N SER A 267 -14.47 -6.81 -10.20
CA SER A 267 -14.64 -7.85 -11.23
C SER A 267 -16.08 -7.92 -11.74
N LYS A 268 -17.07 -7.65 -10.88
CA LYS A 268 -18.48 -7.60 -11.26
C LYS A 268 -18.76 -6.48 -12.27
N MET A 269 -18.20 -5.29 -12.03
CA MET A 269 -18.34 -4.15 -12.94
C MET A 269 -17.68 -4.47 -14.28
N THR A 270 -16.46 -5.00 -14.26
CA THR A 270 -15.72 -5.40 -15.46
C THR A 270 -16.48 -6.46 -16.26
N LYS A 271 -17.01 -7.49 -15.59
CA LYS A 271 -17.81 -8.53 -16.25
C LYS A 271 -19.07 -7.97 -16.89
N ASN A 272 -19.76 -7.06 -16.21
CA ASN A 272 -20.94 -6.41 -16.77
C ASN A 272 -20.60 -5.55 -18.00
N MET A 273 -19.47 -4.83 -17.97
CA MET A 273 -18.99 -4.08 -19.12
C MET A 273 -18.71 -4.97 -20.32
N ILE A 274 -18.01 -6.11 -20.11
CA ILE A 274 -17.73 -7.09 -21.18
C ILE A 274 -19.04 -7.65 -21.74
N THR A 275 -19.95 -8.09 -20.90
CA THR A 275 -21.26 -8.62 -21.33
C THR A 275 -22.05 -7.58 -22.12
N ASN A 276 -22.05 -6.31 -21.70
CA ASN A 276 -22.71 -5.23 -22.43
C ASN A 276 -22.07 -4.97 -23.79
N LEU A 277 -20.72 -5.04 -23.86
CA LEU A 277 -19.99 -4.92 -25.13
C LEU A 277 -20.33 -6.08 -26.07
N GLU A 278 -20.29 -7.33 -25.58
CA GLU A 278 -20.68 -8.51 -26.35
C GLU A 278 -22.12 -8.38 -26.88
N ASN A 279 -23.06 -8.02 -26.04
CA ASN A 279 -24.46 -7.79 -26.44
C ASN A 279 -24.58 -6.69 -27.51
N SER A 280 -23.82 -5.58 -27.35
CA SER A 280 -23.84 -4.49 -28.33
C SER A 280 -23.30 -4.92 -29.70
N ILE A 281 -22.23 -5.73 -29.70
CA ILE A 281 -21.67 -6.31 -30.92
C ILE A 281 -22.67 -7.23 -31.59
N ILE A 282 -23.27 -8.17 -30.82
CA ILE A 282 -24.28 -9.10 -31.32
C ILE A 282 -25.47 -8.34 -31.92
N MET A 283 -25.98 -7.33 -31.22
CA MET A 283 -27.08 -6.49 -31.69
C MET A 283 -26.73 -5.72 -32.96
N GLY A 284 -25.49 -5.19 -33.05
CA GLY A 284 -24.98 -4.53 -34.24
C GLY A 284 -24.93 -5.47 -35.45
N VAL A 285 -24.40 -6.67 -35.26
CA VAL A 285 -24.36 -7.71 -36.31
C VAL A 285 -25.77 -8.10 -36.74
N LEU A 286 -26.68 -8.34 -35.79
CA LEU A 286 -28.08 -8.67 -36.09
C LEU A 286 -28.78 -7.56 -36.88
N LEU A 287 -28.54 -6.31 -36.54
CA LEU A 287 -29.11 -5.17 -37.25
C LEU A 287 -28.58 -5.09 -38.69
N VAL A 288 -27.28 -5.24 -38.89
CA VAL A 288 -26.65 -5.23 -40.20
C VAL A 288 -27.20 -6.40 -41.05
N VAL A 289 -27.24 -7.60 -40.49
CA VAL A 289 -27.80 -8.78 -41.17
C VAL A 289 -29.28 -8.56 -41.53
N GLY A 290 -30.05 -7.99 -40.58
CA GLY A 290 -31.46 -7.68 -40.83
C GLY A 290 -31.67 -6.70 -42.00
N VAL A 291 -30.87 -5.64 -42.06
CA VAL A 291 -30.88 -4.69 -43.21
C VAL A 291 -30.49 -5.37 -44.53
N LEU A 292 -29.43 -6.21 -44.50
CA LEU A 292 -29.02 -6.94 -45.66
C LEU A 292 -30.05 -7.97 -46.15
N VAL A 293 -30.77 -8.64 -45.20
CA VAL A 293 -31.89 -9.52 -45.54
C VAL A 293 -32.97 -8.78 -46.31
N PHE A 294 -33.28 -7.57 -45.88
CA PHE A 294 -34.30 -6.74 -46.50
C PHE A 294 -33.93 -6.34 -47.96
N PHE A 295 -32.65 -6.00 -48.21
CA PHE A 295 -32.23 -5.50 -49.52
C PHE A 295 -31.69 -6.63 -50.46
N LEU A 296 -30.98 -7.64 -49.94
CA LEU A 296 -30.27 -8.66 -50.75
C LEU A 296 -30.89 -10.06 -50.67
N GLY A 297 -31.91 -10.22 -49.83
CA GLY A 297 -32.53 -11.50 -49.57
C GLY A 297 -31.74 -12.40 -48.59
N VAL A 298 -32.42 -13.41 -48.03
CA VAL A 298 -31.89 -14.22 -46.91
C VAL A 298 -30.61 -14.97 -47.27
N ARG A 299 -30.52 -15.53 -48.51
CA ARG A 299 -29.38 -16.36 -48.90
C ARG A 299 -28.05 -15.57 -48.93
N ASN A 300 -28.06 -14.37 -49.52
CA ASN A 300 -26.86 -13.55 -49.66
C ASN A 300 -26.45 -12.87 -48.36
N SER A 301 -27.40 -12.43 -47.53
CA SER A 301 -27.15 -11.79 -46.27
C SER A 301 -26.52 -12.73 -45.22
N LEU A 302 -26.86 -14.02 -45.28
CA LEU A 302 -26.31 -15.01 -44.35
C LEU A 302 -24.82 -15.26 -44.59
N PHE A 303 -24.38 -15.22 -45.88
CA PHE A 303 -22.97 -15.30 -46.22
C PHE A 303 -22.14 -14.10 -45.70
N VAL A 304 -22.70 -12.90 -45.75
CA VAL A 304 -22.05 -11.68 -45.26
C VAL A 304 -22.02 -11.64 -43.73
N GLY A 305 -23.06 -12.18 -43.04
CA GLY A 305 -23.11 -12.23 -41.58
C GLY A 305 -22.16 -13.24 -40.93
N ILE A 306 -21.67 -14.23 -41.71
CA ILE A 306 -20.72 -15.26 -41.23
C ILE A 306 -19.27 -14.87 -41.57
N ALA A 307 -19.04 -14.05 -42.59
CA ALA A 307 -17.74 -13.54 -43.01
C ALA A 307 -17.28 -12.39 -42.11
#